data_58db9ee895a08201b5a21a3181020875
#
_entry.id   58db9ee895a08201b5a21a3181020875
#
_cell.length_a   1.000
_cell.length_b   1.000
_cell.length_c   1.000
_cell.angle_alpha   90.00
_cell.angle_beta   90.00
_cell.angle_gamma   90.00
#
_symmetry.space_group_name_H-M   'P 1'
#
loop_
_entity.id
_entity.type
_entity.pdbx_description
1 polymer ?
#
loop_
_entity_poly.entity_id
_entity_poly.type
_entity_poly.pdbx_seq_one_letter_code
_entity_poly.pdbx_strand_id
1 'polypeptide(L)'
;NLVDGACASGGDMARFWKNLEDRLERCHRALRCRHERLLGTVSDVAPILWQYGALARLKKGETIDKLLFNNYSTISLGYAGLYEMCVRMLGVSHTTEEGRKFSMSVMQKLNDKCSEWRAKENISYSVYGTPMESTTYKFAKCLQKRFGLIKGVTDKNYITNSYHVHVAESIDAFHKLKFESDFQKLSPGGAISYIEVPNMQTNIPAVLTVMKYIYENIMYAELNTKSDYCMVCGYDGEIKIVEDENGKLVRECPLCGNRDQH
;
A
#
# COMPACT_ATOMS: atom_id res chain seq x y z
N ASN A 1 2.22 -7.85 -7.45
CA ASN A 1 2.51 -8.75 -6.33
C ASN A 1 3.98 -9.18 -6.38
N LEU A 2 4.83 -8.58 -5.54
CA LEU A 2 6.28 -8.86 -5.49
C LEU A 2 6.57 -10.25 -4.88
N VAL A 3 5.73 -10.68 -3.94
CA VAL A 3 5.87 -11.98 -3.27
C VAL A 3 5.78 -13.15 -4.26
N ASP A 4 4.88 -13.06 -5.25
CA ASP A 4 4.77 -14.08 -6.29
C ASP A 4 6.07 -14.20 -7.11
N GLY A 5 6.72 -13.08 -7.42
CA GLY A 5 8.04 -13.05 -8.08
C GLY A 5 9.13 -13.74 -7.25
N ALA A 6 9.15 -13.42 -5.95
CA ALA A 6 10.10 -14.00 -5.00
C ALA A 6 9.88 -15.51 -4.79
N CYS A 7 8.62 -15.94 -4.62
CA CYS A 7 8.32 -17.37 -4.49
C CYS A 7 8.67 -18.15 -5.77
N ALA A 8 8.33 -17.61 -6.94
CA ALA A 8 8.61 -18.24 -8.23
C ALA A 8 10.11 -18.33 -8.56
N SER A 9 10.96 -17.48 -7.95
CA SER A 9 12.41 -17.55 -8.12
C SER A 9 13.07 -18.71 -7.36
N GLY A 10 12.37 -19.26 -6.35
CA GLY A 10 12.94 -20.27 -5.47
C GLY A 10 14.04 -19.74 -4.54
N GLY A 11 14.21 -18.43 -4.40
CA GLY A 11 15.30 -17.78 -3.66
C GLY A 11 16.51 -17.40 -4.52
N ASP A 12 16.49 -17.73 -5.82
CA ASP A 12 17.53 -17.32 -6.75
C ASP A 12 17.37 -15.85 -7.15
N MET A 13 18.40 -15.03 -6.89
CA MET A 13 18.35 -13.58 -7.11
C MET A 13 18.28 -13.21 -8.61
N ALA A 14 19.04 -13.90 -9.47
CA ALA A 14 19.02 -13.62 -10.90
C ALA A 14 17.65 -13.97 -11.51
N ARG A 15 17.08 -15.09 -11.08
CA ARG A 15 15.71 -15.49 -11.48
C ARG A 15 14.65 -14.53 -10.94
N PHE A 16 14.83 -13.99 -9.73
CA PHE A 16 13.93 -12.96 -9.18
C PHE A 16 13.88 -11.73 -10.08
N TRP A 17 15.02 -11.17 -10.45
CA TRP A 17 15.09 -9.98 -11.30
C TRP A 17 14.48 -10.23 -12.68
N LYS A 18 14.73 -11.40 -13.28
CA LYS A 18 14.10 -11.79 -14.55
C LYS A 18 12.58 -11.90 -14.39
N ASN A 19 12.10 -12.56 -13.33
CA ASN A 19 10.68 -12.66 -13.04
C ASN A 19 10.02 -11.29 -12.85
N LEU A 20 10.71 -10.37 -12.18
CA LEU A 20 10.22 -9.00 -11.99
C LEU A 20 10.08 -8.28 -13.32
N GLU A 21 11.08 -8.36 -14.20
CA GLU A 21 11.06 -7.78 -15.54
C GLU A 21 9.87 -8.30 -16.36
N ASP A 22 9.68 -9.62 -16.42
CA ASP A 22 8.56 -10.25 -17.14
C ASP A 22 7.20 -9.79 -16.61
N ARG A 23 7.07 -9.58 -15.29
CA ARG A 23 5.83 -9.07 -14.68
C ARG A 23 5.60 -7.60 -14.96
N LEU A 24 6.65 -6.80 -14.96
CA LEU A 24 6.56 -5.38 -15.29
C LEU A 24 6.09 -5.21 -16.72
N GLU A 25 6.59 -6.01 -17.67
CA GLU A 25 6.12 -5.99 -19.05
C GLU A 25 4.62 -6.33 -19.15
N ARG A 26 4.16 -7.33 -18.41
CA ARG A 26 2.72 -7.66 -18.37
C ARG A 26 1.88 -6.55 -17.77
N CYS A 27 2.36 -5.93 -16.69
CA CYS A 27 1.70 -4.78 -16.07
C CYS A 27 1.63 -3.60 -17.05
N HIS A 28 2.71 -3.31 -17.75
CA HIS A 28 2.77 -2.27 -18.78
C HIS A 28 1.70 -2.47 -19.85
N ARG A 29 1.63 -3.68 -20.44
CA ARG A 29 0.59 -3.99 -21.43
C ARG A 29 -0.83 -3.85 -20.88
N ALA A 30 -1.06 -4.27 -19.63
CA ALA A 30 -2.37 -4.12 -18.99
C ALA A 30 -2.72 -2.65 -18.74
N LEU A 31 -1.77 -1.82 -18.29
CA LEU A 31 -1.95 -0.39 -18.12
C LEU A 31 -2.21 0.31 -19.46
N ARG A 32 -1.48 -0.07 -20.52
CA ARG A 32 -1.71 0.39 -21.89
C ARG A 32 -3.11 0.09 -22.36
N CYS A 33 -3.56 -1.16 -22.22
CA CYS A 33 -4.90 -1.57 -22.59
C CYS A 33 -5.97 -0.73 -21.87
N ARG A 34 -5.79 -0.43 -20.59
CA ARG A 34 -6.70 0.45 -19.84
C ARG A 34 -6.68 1.89 -20.35
N HIS A 35 -5.51 2.42 -20.66
CA HIS A 35 -5.35 3.76 -21.23
C HIS A 35 -6.03 3.87 -22.60
N GLU A 36 -5.77 2.92 -23.49
CA GLU A 36 -6.36 2.87 -24.82
C GLU A 36 -7.90 2.75 -24.78
N ARG A 37 -8.43 2.06 -23.79
CA ARG A 37 -9.87 1.93 -23.58
C ARG A 37 -10.58 3.26 -23.26
N LEU A 38 -9.85 4.25 -22.76
CA LEU A 38 -10.39 5.58 -22.46
C LEU A 38 -10.38 6.53 -23.66
N LEU A 39 -9.63 6.23 -24.71
CA LEU A 39 -9.57 7.05 -25.92
C LEU A 39 -10.95 7.14 -26.57
N GLY A 40 -11.31 8.33 -27.04
CA GLY A 40 -12.61 8.61 -27.63
C GLY A 40 -13.76 8.75 -26.61
N THR A 41 -13.50 8.61 -25.30
CA THR A 41 -14.52 8.84 -24.27
C THR A 41 -14.92 10.31 -24.25
N VAL A 42 -16.22 10.58 -24.32
CA VAL A 42 -16.74 11.96 -24.25
C VAL A 42 -16.88 12.44 -22.81
N SER A 43 -16.71 13.74 -22.61
CA SER A 43 -16.76 14.38 -21.30
C SER A 43 -18.10 14.21 -20.56
N ASP A 44 -19.17 13.88 -21.30
CA ASP A 44 -20.50 13.62 -20.77
C ASP A 44 -20.61 12.36 -19.91
N VAL A 45 -19.64 11.43 -20.02
CA VAL A 45 -19.58 10.19 -19.21
C VAL A 45 -19.35 10.52 -17.72
N ALA A 46 -18.55 11.54 -17.42
CA ALA A 46 -18.29 12.00 -16.06
C ALA A 46 -18.22 13.54 -16.01
N PRO A 47 -19.36 14.25 -16.17
CA PRO A 47 -19.37 15.71 -16.31
C PRO A 47 -18.81 16.43 -15.08
N ILE A 48 -19.07 15.94 -13.87
CA ILE A 48 -18.53 16.54 -12.65
C ILE A 48 -17.00 16.53 -12.66
N LEU A 49 -16.38 15.46 -13.17
CA LEU A 49 -14.93 15.32 -13.24
C LEU A 49 -14.34 16.15 -14.40
N TRP A 50 -14.94 16.09 -15.58
CA TRP A 50 -14.30 16.58 -16.81
C TRP A 50 -14.85 17.91 -17.33
N GLN A 51 -16.10 18.26 -17.06
CA GLN A 51 -16.71 19.53 -17.50
C GLN A 51 -16.69 20.58 -16.38
N TYR A 52 -17.10 20.21 -15.16
CA TYR A 52 -17.26 21.12 -14.02
C TYR A 52 -16.17 21.02 -12.97
N GLY A 53 -15.23 20.09 -13.12
CA GLY A 53 -14.08 19.92 -12.22
C GLY A 53 -13.12 21.13 -12.23
N ALA A 54 -12.21 21.16 -11.27
CA ALA A 54 -11.29 22.28 -11.09
C ALA A 54 -10.28 22.44 -12.24
N LEU A 55 -9.90 21.34 -12.90
CA LEU A 55 -8.77 21.30 -13.83
C LEU A 55 -9.17 21.12 -15.29
N ALA A 56 -9.93 20.07 -15.62
CA ALA A 56 -10.15 19.67 -17.01
C ALA A 56 -10.99 20.68 -17.82
N ARG A 57 -12.14 21.05 -17.32
CA ARG A 57 -13.07 22.03 -17.90
C ARG A 57 -13.34 21.85 -19.40
N LEU A 58 -13.58 20.61 -19.80
CA LEU A 58 -13.95 20.27 -21.18
C LEU A 58 -15.36 20.77 -21.52
N LYS A 59 -15.61 21.04 -22.79
CA LYS A 59 -16.95 21.31 -23.28
C LYS A 59 -17.77 20.00 -23.34
N LYS A 60 -19.09 20.13 -23.30
CA LYS A 60 -19.98 19.01 -23.52
C LYS A 60 -19.73 18.36 -24.88
N GLY A 61 -19.64 17.03 -24.93
CA GLY A 61 -19.34 16.26 -26.12
C GLY A 61 -17.87 16.25 -26.55
N GLU A 62 -16.98 17.00 -25.89
CA GLU A 62 -15.54 16.99 -26.17
C GLU A 62 -14.92 15.70 -25.63
N THR A 63 -14.00 15.07 -26.39
CA THR A 63 -13.29 13.87 -25.93
C THR A 63 -12.23 14.21 -24.88
N ILE A 64 -11.97 13.25 -23.97
CA ILE A 64 -10.97 13.40 -22.92
C ILE A 64 -9.52 13.12 -23.39
N ASP A 65 -9.31 12.81 -24.65
CA ASP A 65 -8.03 12.31 -25.19
C ASP A 65 -6.86 13.21 -24.83
N LYS A 66 -7.03 14.54 -24.92
CA LYS A 66 -5.99 15.49 -24.55
C LYS A 66 -5.57 15.44 -23.07
N LEU A 67 -6.43 14.88 -22.20
CA LEU A 67 -6.13 14.68 -20.78
C LEU A 67 -5.33 13.40 -20.50
N LEU A 68 -5.24 12.50 -21.45
CA LEU A 68 -4.61 11.19 -21.30
C LEU A 68 -3.11 11.21 -21.61
N PHE A 69 -2.60 12.30 -22.15
CA PHE A 69 -1.21 12.49 -22.58
C PHE A 69 -0.57 13.74 -21.94
N ASN A 70 0.70 13.98 -22.23
CA ASN A 70 1.43 15.19 -21.85
C ASN A 70 1.47 15.43 -20.34
N ASN A 71 1.53 14.39 -19.54
CA ASN A 71 1.59 14.42 -18.08
C ASN A 71 0.37 15.08 -17.41
N TYR A 72 -0.77 15.21 -18.09
CA TYR A 72 -1.96 15.77 -17.49
C TYR A 72 -2.62 14.80 -16.51
N SER A 73 -2.79 13.55 -16.90
CA SER A 73 -3.27 12.47 -16.04
C SER A 73 -2.20 11.40 -15.87
N THR A 74 -2.32 10.64 -14.79
CA THR A 74 -1.35 9.60 -14.44
C THR A 74 -2.03 8.24 -14.43
N ILE A 75 -1.34 7.23 -14.98
CA ILE A 75 -1.72 5.84 -14.80
C ILE A 75 -0.71 5.15 -13.90
N SER A 76 -1.19 4.44 -12.86
CA SER A 76 -0.35 4.03 -11.75
C SER A 76 -0.02 2.55 -11.75
N LEU A 77 1.26 2.24 -11.54
CA LEU A 77 1.79 0.91 -11.27
C LEU A 77 1.80 0.67 -9.76
N GLY A 78 0.81 -0.09 -9.25
CA GLY A 78 0.76 -0.47 -7.84
C GLY A 78 1.64 -1.69 -7.52
N TYR A 79 2.13 -1.76 -6.29
CA TYR A 79 2.94 -2.88 -5.81
C TYR A 79 2.54 -3.29 -4.39
N ALA A 80 2.83 -4.54 -4.01
CA ALA A 80 2.52 -5.07 -2.69
C ALA A 80 3.54 -6.13 -2.27
N GLY A 81 3.76 -6.24 -0.94
CA GLY A 81 4.50 -7.32 -0.33
C GLY A 81 6.02 -7.15 -0.35
N LEU A 82 6.54 -5.93 -0.09
CA LEU A 82 7.98 -5.72 0.07
C LEU A 82 8.54 -6.52 1.25
N TYR A 83 7.80 -6.58 2.36
CA TYR A 83 8.18 -7.36 3.54
C TYR A 83 8.36 -8.84 3.20
N GLU A 84 7.30 -9.48 2.71
CA GLU A 84 7.32 -10.93 2.40
C GLU A 84 8.29 -11.25 1.27
N MET A 85 8.47 -10.35 0.32
CA MET A 85 9.51 -10.48 -0.71
C MET A 85 10.91 -10.56 -0.09
N CYS A 86 11.25 -9.65 0.85
CA CYS A 86 12.53 -9.67 1.55
C CYS A 86 12.71 -10.92 2.39
N VAL A 87 11.69 -11.31 3.16
CA VAL A 87 11.73 -12.55 3.95
C VAL A 87 11.97 -13.76 3.05
N ARG A 88 11.33 -13.83 1.87
CA ARG A 88 11.48 -14.95 0.93
C ARG A 88 12.85 -14.99 0.26
N MET A 89 13.43 -13.82 -0.05
CA MET A 89 14.69 -13.72 -0.82
C MET A 89 15.92 -13.71 0.07
N LEU A 90 15.83 -13.06 1.24
CA LEU A 90 16.97 -12.78 2.11
C LEU A 90 16.83 -13.43 3.50
N GLY A 91 15.63 -13.90 3.87
CA GLY A 91 15.38 -14.41 5.21
C GLY A 91 15.23 -13.32 6.30
N VAL A 92 15.20 -12.05 5.91
CA VAL A 92 15.12 -10.91 6.84
C VAL A 92 14.00 -9.93 6.44
N SER A 93 13.55 -9.12 7.41
CA SER A 93 12.60 -8.03 7.14
C SER A 93 13.21 -6.94 6.26
N HIS A 94 12.35 -6.24 5.52
CA HIS A 94 12.74 -5.05 4.76
C HIS A 94 13.12 -3.86 5.66
N THR A 95 12.85 -3.91 6.97
CA THR A 95 13.29 -2.90 7.95
C THR A 95 14.76 -3.04 8.34
N THR A 96 15.38 -4.21 8.10
CA THR A 96 16.82 -4.39 8.27
C THR A 96 17.61 -3.62 7.21
N GLU A 97 18.89 -3.35 7.47
CA GLU A 97 19.71 -2.62 6.50
C GLU A 97 19.83 -3.35 5.15
N GLU A 98 20.01 -4.67 5.16
CA GLU A 98 20.09 -5.50 3.96
C GLU A 98 18.73 -5.52 3.23
N GLY A 99 17.65 -5.78 3.96
CA GLY A 99 16.29 -5.80 3.40
C GLY A 99 15.88 -4.44 2.84
N ARG A 100 16.26 -3.33 3.51
CA ARG A 100 16.02 -1.98 3.02
C ARG A 100 16.76 -1.71 1.72
N LYS A 101 18.06 -2.03 1.63
CA LYS A 101 18.85 -1.88 0.40
C LYS A 101 18.21 -2.64 -0.76
N PHE A 102 17.81 -3.88 -0.53
CA PHE A 102 17.15 -4.69 -1.56
C PHE A 102 15.79 -4.11 -1.96
N SER A 103 14.95 -3.74 -1.00
CA SER A 103 13.65 -3.10 -1.28
C SER A 103 13.80 -1.80 -2.07
N MET A 104 14.76 -0.95 -1.70
CA MET A 104 15.03 0.29 -2.42
C MET A 104 15.47 0.03 -3.87
N SER A 105 16.29 -1.01 -4.12
CA SER A 105 16.69 -1.39 -5.48
C SER A 105 15.50 -1.88 -6.32
N VAL A 106 14.57 -2.60 -5.72
CA VAL A 106 13.32 -3.00 -6.38
C VAL A 106 12.47 -1.77 -6.71
N MET A 107 12.28 -0.85 -5.75
CA MET A 107 11.52 0.38 -5.97
C MET A 107 12.15 1.26 -7.04
N GLN A 108 13.47 1.38 -7.08
CA GLN A 108 14.18 2.09 -8.14
C GLN A 108 13.89 1.46 -9.51
N LYS A 109 13.96 0.14 -9.61
CA LYS A 109 13.63 -0.58 -10.85
C LYS A 109 12.20 -0.30 -11.34
N LEU A 110 11.22 -0.23 -10.43
CA LEU A 110 9.83 0.13 -10.78
C LEU A 110 9.76 1.56 -11.37
N ASN A 111 10.45 2.51 -10.74
CA ASN A 111 10.49 3.91 -11.20
C ASN A 111 11.21 4.06 -12.54
N ASP A 112 12.33 3.36 -12.72
CA ASP A 112 13.09 3.37 -13.98
C ASP A 112 12.21 2.88 -15.15
N LYS A 113 11.44 1.81 -14.94
CA LYS A 113 10.49 1.31 -15.93
C LYS A 113 9.36 2.29 -16.23
N CYS A 114 8.76 2.89 -15.21
CA CYS A 114 7.75 3.93 -15.42
C CYS A 114 8.31 5.11 -16.24
N SER A 115 9.55 5.51 -15.96
CA SER A 115 10.24 6.57 -16.69
C SER A 115 10.54 6.20 -18.15
N GLU A 116 10.99 4.95 -18.39
CA GLU A 116 11.20 4.40 -19.73
C GLU A 116 9.90 4.42 -20.56
N TRP A 117 8.80 3.90 -19.98
CA TRP A 117 7.51 3.88 -20.67
C TRP A 117 6.97 5.27 -20.96
N ARG A 118 7.11 6.21 -20.00
CA ARG A 118 6.71 7.62 -20.18
C ARG A 118 7.46 8.25 -21.35
N ALA A 119 8.77 8.06 -21.43
CA ALA A 119 9.59 8.62 -22.51
C ALA A 119 9.20 8.07 -23.89
N LYS A 120 8.80 6.81 -23.98
CA LYS A 120 8.42 6.17 -25.24
C LYS A 120 7.02 6.53 -25.71
N GLU A 121 6.07 6.73 -24.77
CA GLU A 121 4.64 6.71 -25.10
C GLU A 121 3.93 8.03 -24.80
N ASN A 122 4.61 8.99 -24.14
CA ASN A 122 4.02 10.26 -23.71
C ASN A 122 2.80 10.06 -22.77
N ILE A 123 2.77 8.93 -22.03
CA ILE A 123 1.78 8.61 -21.02
C ILE A 123 2.44 8.69 -19.65
N SER A 124 1.83 9.38 -18.70
CA SER A 124 2.40 9.56 -17.37
C SER A 124 2.23 8.31 -16.51
N TYR A 125 3.19 7.41 -16.58
CA TYR A 125 3.28 6.26 -15.66
C TYR A 125 3.94 6.68 -14.35
N SER A 126 3.42 6.19 -13.21
CA SER A 126 4.04 6.42 -11.91
C SER A 126 3.84 5.22 -10.97
N VAL A 127 4.78 5.05 -10.05
CA VAL A 127 4.69 4.04 -9.01
C VAL A 127 3.73 4.51 -7.91
N TYR A 128 2.86 3.62 -7.44
CA TYR A 128 1.81 3.93 -6.47
C TYR A 128 1.79 2.92 -5.32
N GLY A 129 2.06 3.40 -4.11
CA GLY A 129 1.97 2.65 -2.85
C GLY A 129 0.56 2.71 -2.29
N THR A 130 -0.40 2.09 -2.96
CA THR A 130 -1.82 2.16 -2.59
C THR A 130 -2.18 1.19 -1.46
N PRO A 131 -3.12 1.55 -0.58
CA PRO A 131 -3.85 0.60 0.26
C PRO A 131 -4.60 -0.42 -0.60
N MET A 132 -4.57 -1.69 -0.20
CA MET A 132 -5.13 -2.78 -1.01
C MET A 132 -5.78 -3.85 -0.12
N GLU A 133 -6.73 -3.48 0.75
CA GLU A 133 -7.28 -4.34 1.79
C GLU A 133 -7.74 -5.71 1.27
N SER A 134 -8.76 -5.73 0.40
CA SER A 134 -9.29 -6.98 -0.18
C SER A 134 -8.33 -7.65 -1.15
N THR A 135 -7.46 -6.88 -1.83
CA THR A 135 -6.49 -7.40 -2.78
C THR A 135 -5.35 -8.13 -2.06
N THR A 136 -4.93 -7.69 -0.89
CA THR A 136 -3.90 -8.37 -0.09
C THR A 136 -4.35 -9.75 0.35
N TYR A 137 -5.61 -9.90 0.75
CA TYR A 137 -6.22 -11.20 1.04
C TYR A 137 -6.26 -12.09 -0.20
N LYS A 138 -6.74 -11.58 -1.33
CA LYS A 138 -6.79 -12.31 -2.59
C LYS A 138 -5.40 -12.79 -3.02
N PHE A 139 -4.40 -11.94 -2.89
CA PHE A 139 -3.01 -12.31 -3.19
C PHE A 139 -2.50 -13.41 -2.28
N ALA A 140 -2.76 -13.33 -0.97
CA ALA A 140 -2.38 -14.38 -0.03
C ALA A 140 -2.99 -15.73 -0.41
N LYS A 141 -4.29 -15.79 -0.71
CA LYS A 141 -4.97 -17.02 -1.14
C LYS A 141 -4.40 -17.59 -2.45
N CYS A 142 -4.10 -16.73 -3.42
CA CYS A 142 -3.47 -17.14 -4.66
C CYS A 142 -2.05 -17.70 -4.44
N LEU A 143 -1.27 -17.07 -3.57
CA LEU A 143 0.08 -17.51 -3.20
C LEU A 143 0.04 -18.88 -2.49
N GLN A 144 -0.86 -19.06 -1.52
CA GLN A 144 -1.06 -20.32 -0.81
C GLN A 144 -1.43 -21.46 -1.78
N LYS A 145 -2.35 -21.19 -2.70
CA LYS A 145 -2.75 -22.18 -3.73
C LYS A 145 -1.59 -22.56 -4.65
N ARG A 146 -0.71 -21.61 -4.97
CA ARG A 146 0.36 -21.81 -5.95
C ARG A 146 1.65 -22.37 -5.35
N PHE A 147 2.01 -21.94 -4.15
CA PHE A 147 3.31 -22.25 -3.54
C PHE A 147 3.21 -22.96 -2.20
N GLY A 148 1.99 -23.22 -1.72
CA GLY A 148 1.78 -23.78 -0.38
C GLY A 148 2.01 -22.75 0.74
N LEU A 149 2.07 -23.25 1.97
CA LEU A 149 2.36 -22.43 3.16
C LEU A 149 3.87 -22.31 3.35
N ILE A 150 4.36 -21.09 3.26
CA ILE A 150 5.77 -20.72 3.53
C ILE A 150 5.76 -19.81 4.74
N LYS A 151 6.42 -20.24 5.84
CA LYS A 151 6.45 -19.50 7.12
C LYS A 151 6.98 -18.08 6.92
N GLY A 152 6.25 -17.10 7.44
CA GLY A 152 6.56 -15.67 7.34
C GLY A 152 6.31 -15.04 5.97
N VAL A 153 5.85 -15.82 4.97
CA VAL A 153 5.65 -15.35 3.59
C VAL A 153 4.23 -15.56 3.10
N THR A 154 3.72 -16.81 3.15
CA THR A 154 2.38 -17.15 2.65
C THR A 154 1.48 -17.81 3.71
N ASP A 155 1.92 -17.87 4.94
CA ASP A 155 1.25 -18.52 6.07
C ASP A 155 0.11 -17.68 6.69
N LYS A 156 -0.06 -16.44 6.22
CA LYS A 156 -1.11 -15.53 6.67
C LYS A 156 -2.19 -15.35 5.60
N ASN A 157 -3.36 -14.84 6.02
CA ASN A 157 -4.46 -14.53 5.12
C ASN A 157 -4.34 -13.15 4.45
N TYR A 158 -3.19 -12.53 4.54
CA TYR A 158 -2.87 -11.26 3.88
C TYR A 158 -1.39 -11.23 3.50
N ILE A 159 -1.01 -10.28 2.65
CA ILE A 159 0.35 -9.82 2.46
C ILE A 159 0.45 -8.36 2.86
N THR A 160 1.63 -7.91 3.25
CA THR A 160 1.84 -6.51 3.67
C THR A 160 1.56 -5.56 2.51
N ASN A 161 0.81 -4.51 2.78
CA ASN A 161 0.56 -3.45 1.82
C ASN A 161 1.87 -2.78 1.41
N SER A 162 2.03 -2.57 0.12
CA SER A 162 3.13 -1.81 -0.49
C SER A 162 4.46 -1.86 0.31
N TYR A 163 4.87 -0.75 0.91
CA TYR A 163 6.13 -0.59 1.66
C TYR A 163 5.96 -0.61 3.19
N HIS A 164 4.74 -0.75 3.69
CA HIS A 164 4.47 -0.61 5.11
C HIS A 164 5.29 -1.56 5.96
N VAL A 165 5.68 -1.09 7.14
CA VAL A 165 6.27 -1.96 8.18
C VAL A 165 5.25 -3.03 8.55
N HIS A 166 5.72 -4.29 8.63
CA HIS A 166 4.84 -5.42 8.94
C HIS A 166 4.25 -5.28 10.36
N VAL A 167 2.96 -5.55 10.49
CA VAL A 167 2.19 -5.32 11.73
C VAL A 167 2.71 -6.07 12.97
N ALA A 168 3.47 -7.14 12.80
CA ALA A 168 4.07 -7.88 13.90
C ALA A 168 5.43 -7.30 14.34
N GLU A 169 5.96 -6.28 13.67
CA GLU A 169 7.22 -5.65 14.07
C GLU A 169 6.97 -4.63 15.19
N SER A 170 7.75 -4.73 16.26
CA SER A 170 7.73 -3.73 17.33
C SER A 170 8.56 -2.52 16.93
N ILE A 171 7.90 -1.46 16.51
CA ILE A 171 8.52 -0.21 16.06
C ILE A 171 7.68 0.96 16.57
N ASP A 172 8.32 2.01 17.06
CA ASP A 172 7.60 3.24 17.42
C ASP A 172 7.24 4.09 16.19
N ALA A 173 6.31 5.02 16.39
CA ALA A 173 5.75 5.83 15.32
C ALA A 173 6.81 6.64 14.55
N PHE A 174 7.81 7.21 15.22
CA PHE A 174 8.83 8.05 14.58
C PHE A 174 9.80 7.22 13.74
N HIS A 175 10.24 6.07 14.25
CA HIS A 175 11.08 5.15 13.49
C HIS A 175 10.33 4.56 12.30
N LYS A 176 9.05 4.21 12.47
CA LYS A 176 8.20 3.75 11.37
C LYS A 176 8.07 4.82 10.29
N LEU A 177 7.72 6.05 10.65
CA LEU A 177 7.62 7.17 9.69
C LEU A 177 8.94 7.46 8.98
N LYS A 178 10.05 7.46 9.74
CA LYS A 178 11.38 7.66 9.15
C LYS A 178 11.70 6.58 8.11
N PHE A 179 11.41 5.32 8.42
CA PHE A 179 11.62 4.22 7.49
C PHE A 179 10.73 4.37 6.23
N GLU A 180 9.44 4.62 6.43
CA GLU A 180 8.45 4.69 5.34
C GLU A 180 8.62 5.93 4.45
N SER A 181 9.19 7.02 4.97
CA SER A 181 9.39 8.27 4.22
C SER A 181 10.21 8.11 2.94
N ASP A 182 11.21 7.25 2.96
CA ASP A 182 12.05 7.01 1.78
C ASP A 182 11.30 6.26 0.69
N PHE A 183 10.40 5.35 1.07
CA PHE A 183 9.54 4.62 0.13
C PHE A 183 8.42 5.49 -0.44
N GLN A 184 7.90 6.44 0.35
CA GLN A 184 6.93 7.41 -0.17
C GLN A 184 7.54 8.24 -1.30
N LYS A 185 8.78 8.70 -1.16
CA LYS A 185 9.51 9.43 -2.22
C LYS A 185 9.66 8.62 -3.51
N LEU A 186 9.73 7.29 -3.40
CA LEU A 186 9.77 6.36 -4.54
C LEU A 186 8.38 5.90 -5.01
N SER A 187 7.32 6.48 -4.48
CA SER A 187 5.93 6.23 -4.86
C SER A 187 5.23 7.53 -5.29
N PRO A 188 5.74 8.21 -6.35
CA PRO A 188 5.26 9.54 -6.74
C PRO A 188 3.81 9.56 -7.25
N GLY A 189 3.24 8.42 -7.58
CA GLY A 189 1.82 8.28 -7.95
C GLY A 189 0.87 8.36 -6.77
N GLY A 190 1.39 8.36 -5.56
CA GLY A 190 0.67 8.43 -4.29
C GLY A 190 1.14 7.36 -3.32
N ALA A 191 1.12 7.69 -2.05
CA ALA A 191 1.44 6.80 -0.95
C ALA A 191 0.82 7.36 0.34
N ILE A 192 0.49 6.49 1.28
CA ILE A 192 -0.02 6.87 2.59
C ILE A 192 0.68 6.05 3.66
N SER A 193 1.02 6.66 4.78
CA SER A 193 1.51 5.98 5.98
C SER A 193 0.48 6.06 7.08
N TYR A 194 0.22 4.96 7.76
CA TYR A 194 -0.70 4.89 8.88
C TYR A 194 0.07 4.85 10.19
N ILE A 195 -0.35 5.66 11.16
CA ILE A 195 0.19 5.67 12.51
C ILE A 195 -0.96 5.38 13.46
N GLU A 196 -0.78 4.36 14.27
CA GLU A 196 -1.67 4.10 15.38
C GLU A 196 -1.15 4.82 16.62
N VAL A 197 -1.98 5.68 17.20
CA VAL A 197 -1.68 6.42 18.41
C VAL A 197 -2.75 6.14 19.48
N PRO A 198 -2.40 6.20 20.79
CA PRO A 198 -3.41 6.14 21.84
C PRO A 198 -4.33 7.37 21.75
N ASN A 199 -5.43 7.36 22.50
CA ASN A 199 -6.26 8.55 22.65
C ASN A 199 -5.40 9.72 23.18
N MET A 200 -5.20 10.72 22.34
CA MET A 200 -4.31 11.86 22.63
C MET A 200 -5.08 13.15 22.95
N GLN A 201 -6.37 13.07 23.24
CA GLN A 201 -7.19 14.26 23.58
C GLN A 201 -6.63 15.05 24.75
N THR A 202 -6.01 14.36 25.70
CA THR A 202 -5.39 14.98 26.90
C THR A 202 -3.92 15.37 26.70
N ASN A 203 -3.32 15.08 25.53
CA ASN A 203 -1.91 15.35 25.24
C ASN A 203 -1.71 16.01 23.87
N ILE A 204 -2.27 17.19 23.72
CA ILE A 204 -2.16 17.99 22.50
C ILE A 204 -0.71 18.27 22.09
N PRO A 205 0.25 18.58 23.01
CA PRO A 205 1.65 18.76 22.63
C PRO A 205 2.25 17.53 21.90
N ALA A 206 1.89 16.31 22.32
CA ALA A 206 2.36 15.11 21.61
C ALA A 206 1.78 15.02 20.20
N VAL A 207 0.48 15.32 20.01
CA VAL A 207 -0.13 15.41 18.67
C VAL A 207 0.63 16.38 17.77
N LEU A 208 0.87 17.58 18.26
CA LEU A 208 1.61 18.63 17.50
C LEU A 208 3.02 18.19 17.15
N THR A 209 3.69 17.43 18.04
CA THR A 209 5.03 16.88 17.77
C THR A 209 5.00 15.87 16.62
N VAL A 210 4.02 14.96 16.62
CA VAL A 210 3.83 13.99 15.53
C VAL A 210 3.48 14.72 14.22
N MET A 211 2.55 15.67 14.26
CA MET A 211 2.16 16.44 13.07
C MET A 211 3.34 17.22 12.48
N LYS A 212 4.19 17.84 13.34
CA LYS A 212 5.41 18.52 12.88
C LYS A 212 6.35 17.53 12.18
N TYR A 213 6.56 16.35 12.76
CA TYR A 213 7.41 15.34 12.14
C TYR A 213 6.87 14.88 10.78
N ILE A 214 5.55 14.66 10.68
CA ILE A 214 4.88 14.31 9.42
C ILE A 214 5.11 15.43 8.39
N TYR A 215 4.85 16.68 8.75
CA TYR A 215 5.04 17.83 7.87
C TYR A 215 6.47 17.92 7.30
N GLU A 216 7.47 17.63 8.12
CA GLU A 216 8.88 17.72 7.73
C GLU A 216 9.38 16.52 6.90
N ASN A 217 8.75 15.33 7.03
CA ASN A 217 9.35 14.08 6.53
C ASN A 217 8.43 13.21 5.65
N ILE A 218 7.12 13.37 5.77
CA ILE A 218 6.12 12.47 5.17
C ILE A 218 5.22 13.25 4.21
N MET A 219 4.95 12.71 3.04
CA MET A 219 4.07 13.36 2.05
C MET A 219 2.60 13.23 2.42
N TYR A 220 2.20 12.06 2.92
CA TYR A 220 0.83 11.79 3.34
C TYR A 220 0.79 10.75 4.46
N ALA A 221 0.13 11.08 5.56
CA ALA A 221 -0.07 10.17 6.68
C ALA A 221 -1.48 10.30 7.26
N GLU A 222 -1.95 9.23 7.85
CA GLU A 222 -3.18 9.16 8.61
C GLU A 222 -2.88 8.74 10.05
N LEU A 223 -3.45 9.48 11.01
CA LEU A 223 -3.39 9.18 12.43
C LEU A 223 -4.65 8.42 12.82
N ASN A 224 -4.47 7.15 13.17
CA ASN A 224 -5.55 6.31 13.67
C ASN A 224 -5.46 6.21 15.20
N THR A 225 -6.55 6.46 15.88
CA THR A 225 -6.65 6.21 17.32
C THR A 225 -7.20 4.81 17.55
N LYS A 226 -6.58 4.07 18.45
CA LYS A 226 -7.16 2.83 19.00
C LYS A 226 -8.24 3.22 20.01
N SER A 227 -9.40 3.60 19.52
CA SER A 227 -10.53 4.04 20.30
C SER A 227 -11.75 3.25 19.87
N ASP A 228 -12.00 2.16 20.59
CA ASP A 228 -13.21 1.37 20.51
C ASP A 228 -14.18 1.84 21.60
N TYR A 229 -15.47 1.65 21.40
CA TYR A 229 -16.49 2.01 22.37
C TYR A 229 -17.27 0.77 22.81
N CYS A 230 -17.33 0.54 24.12
CA CYS A 230 -18.15 -0.54 24.68
C CYS A 230 -19.58 -0.05 24.91
N MET A 231 -20.53 -0.59 24.15
CA MET A 231 -21.95 -0.22 24.24
C MET A 231 -22.61 -0.58 25.59
N VAL A 232 -21.99 -1.48 26.37
CA VAL A 232 -22.53 -1.92 27.66
C VAL A 232 -22.13 -0.99 28.82
N CYS A 233 -20.86 -0.60 28.89
CA CYS A 233 -20.36 0.16 30.05
C CYS A 233 -19.85 1.58 29.66
N GLY A 234 -19.89 1.95 28.40
CA GLY A 234 -19.39 3.25 27.95
C GLY A 234 -17.86 3.39 27.92
N TYR A 235 -17.11 2.28 28.06
CA TYR A 235 -15.66 2.32 27.95
C TYR A 235 -15.25 2.86 26.56
N ASP A 236 -14.39 3.86 26.57
CA ASP A 236 -13.76 4.43 25.37
C ASP A 236 -12.25 4.14 25.45
N GLY A 237 -11.77 3.29 24.56
CA GLY A 237 -10.38 2.83 24.54
C GLY A 237 -10.19 1.54 23.75
N GLU A 238 -9.04 0.90 23.89
CA GLU A 238 -8.72 -0.33 23.16
C GLU A 238 -9.51 -1.54 23.69
N ILE A 239 -10.40 -2.12 22.90
CA ILE A 239 -11.05 -3.40 23.18
C ILE A 239 -10.04 -4.52 22.90
N LYS A 240 -9.82 -5.39 23.89
CA LYS A 240 -8.84 -6.47 23.78
C LYS A 240 -9.36 -7.60 22.89
N ILE A 241 -8.46 -8.23 22.17
CA ILE A 241 -8.72 -9.50 21.50
C ILE A 241 -8.14 -10.60 22.39
N VAL A 242 -9.01 -11.46 22.88
CA VAL A 242 -8.65 -12.58 23.76
C VAL A 242 -9.08 -13.91 23.13
N GLU A 243 -8.46 -15.00 23.53
CA GLU A 243 -8.86 -16.34 23.12
C GLU A 243 -9.93 -16.86 24.08
N ASP A 244 -11.04 -17.38 23.55
CA ASP A 244 -12.09 -18.00 24.36
C ASP A 244 -11.73 -19.45 24.72
N GLU A 245 -12.61 -20.12 25.48
CA GLU A 245 -12.42 -21.51 25.94
C GLU A 245 -12.30 -22.53 24.78
N ASN A 246 -12.70 -22.15 23.58
CA ASN A 246 -12.64 -22.98 22.37
C ASN A 246 -11.47 -22.61 21.46
N GLY A 247 -10.58 -21.71 21.88
CA GLY A 247 -9.46 -21.23 21.07
C GLY A 247 -9.87 -20.22 20.00
N LYS A 248 -11.08 -19.64 20.07
CA LYS A 248 -11.56 -18.62 19.12
C LYS A 248 -11.21 -17.22 19.65
N LEU A 249 -10.68 -16.39 18.76
CA LEU A 249 -10.42 -14.98 19.06
C LEU A 249 -11.75 -14.22 19.16
N VAL A 250 -11.98 -13.60 20.31
CA VAL A 250 -13.16 -12.77 20.61
C VAL A 250 -12.71 -11.40 21.11
N ARG A 251 -13.54 -10.39 20.88
CA ARG A 251 -13.33 -9.05 21.46
C ARG A 251 -13.86 -9.03 22.89
N GLU A 252 -13.10 -8.46 23.81
CA GLU A 252 -13.48 -8.33 25.22
C GLU A 252 -13.21 -6.94 25.73
N CYS A 253 -14.24 -6.31 26.30
CA CYS A 253 -14.09 -5.02 26.95
C CYS A 253 -13.21 -5.17 28.20
N PRO A 254 -12.10 -4.41 28.34
CA PRO A 254 -11.20 -4.55 29.49
C PRO A 254 -11.82 -4.03 30.79
N LEU A 255 -12.90 -3.24 30.72
CA LEU A 255 -13.57 -2.69 31.91
C LEU A 255 -14.69 -3.59 32.43
N CYS A 256 -15.55 -4.11 31.57
CA CYS A 256 -16.73 -4.88 32.03
C CYS A 256 -16.76 -6.34 31.56
N GLY A 257 -15.76 -6.79 30.77
CA GLY A 257 -15.69 -8.15 30.23
C GLY A 257 -16.73 -8.45 29.16
N ASN A 258 -17.44 -7.45 28.64
CA ASN A 258 -18.41 -7.67 27.56
C ASN A 258 -17.72 -8.24 26.33
N ARG A 259 -18.29 -9.34 25.79
CA ARG A 259 -17.83 -10.05 24.59
C ARG A 259 -18.83 -10.03 23.45
N ASP A 260 -19.97 -9.34 23.62
CA ASP A 260 -20.94 -9.21 22.54
C ASP A 260 -20.35 -8.37 21.40
N GLN A 261 -20.50 -8.86 20.20
CA GLN A 261 -20.02 -8.17 19.01
C GLN A 261 -20.91 -6.96 18.74
N HIS A 262 -20.27 -5.84 18.51
CA HIS A 262 -20.90 -4.57 18.13
C HIS A 262 -20.89 -4.38 16.62
#